data_32a5b86ecf1cea5fc6caf1661948421d
#
_entry.id   32a5b86ecf1cea5fc6caf1661948421d
#
_cell.length_a   1.000
_cell.length_b   1.000
_cell.length_c   1.000
_cell.angle_alpha   90.00
_cell.angle_beta   90.00
_cell.angle_gamma   90.00
#
_symmetry.space_group_name_H-M   'P 1'
#
loop_
_entity.id
_entity.type
_entity.pdbx_description
1 polymer ?
#
loop_
_entity_poly.entity_id
_entity_poly.type
_entity_poly.pdbx_seq_one_letter_code
_entity_poly.pdbx_strand_id
1 'polypeptide(L)'
;MGNSLVQSIISNPSNTYISPGTDFEGLLHTPSDIVIAGNVTGEVVSDGRMVVQATYNGNAAAKELLLQGASMKGDAVIAGMLSVDEGSTLIGNSRVGSLQCDGHIEGNATAASEAVVGGKATVKGDVTAPFMSVTPGAKLNGQLNVAGTPS
;
A
#
# COMPACT_ATOMS: atom_id res chain seq x y z
N MET A 1 -26.17 9.73 -7.54
CA MET A 1 -25.82 9.98 -7.79
C MET A 1 -24.81 10.04 -7.98
N GLY A 2 -24.64 10.12 -8.07
CA GLY A 2 -23.75 10.31 -8.33
C GLY A 2 -22.59 10.02 -8.45
N ASN A 3 -22.19 9.59 -8.17
CA ASN A 3 -21.09 9.31 -8.05
C ASN A 3 -20.37 8.91 -9.04
N SER A 4 -20.72 8.61 -9.68
CA SER A 4 -20.00 8.01 -10.50
C SER A 4 -19.29 8.83 -11.33
N LEU A 5 -19.35 9.75 -11.37
CA LEU A 5 -18.72 10.30 -12.12
C LEU A 5 -17.61 10.70 -12.10
N VAL A 6 -17.09 10.52 -11.56
CA VAL A 6 -16.06 10.92 -11.37
C VAL A 6 -15.09 10.84 -12.15
N GLN A 7 -14.96 10.52 -12.95
CA GLN A 7 -13.96 10.27 -13.60
C GLN A 7 -13.13 11.32 -13.80
N SER A 8 -13.24 12.21 -13.62
CA SER A 8 -12.39 12.97 -13.98
C SER A 8 -11.81 13.75 -13.20
N ILE A 9 -11.63 14.15 -12.73
CA ILE A 9 -11.16 14.83 -12.11
C ILE A 9 -10.70 15.58 -11.44
N ILE A 10 -10.52 15.84 -10.82
CA ILE A 10 -10.21 16.35 -9.95
C ILE A 10 -9.13 17.04 -9.85
N SER A 11 -9.02 18.05 -9.92
CA SER A 11 -7.96 18.65 -9.73
C SER A 11 -7.93 19.44 -8.59
N ASN A 12 -8.27 19.09 -7.59
CA ASN A 12 -8.22 19.77 -6.42
C ASN A 12 -6.85 19.93 -5.93
N PRO A 13 -6.32 21.02 -5.65
CA PRO A 13 -4.99 21.12 -5.13
C PRO A 13 -4.90 20.69 -3.70
N SER A 14 -5.99 20.54 -3.02
CA SER A 14 -5.95 20.05 -1.68
C SER A 14 -6.10 18.58 -1.66
N ASN A 15 -6.40 18.00 -0.58
CA ASN A 15 -6.52 16.56 -0.46
C ASN A 15 -7.75 16.05 -1.17
N THR A 16 -7.65 14.87 -1.71
CA THR A 16 -8.77 14.18 -2.31
C THR A 16 -9.30 13.16 -1.31
N TYR A 17 -10.58 13.02 -1.24
CA TYR A 17 -11.19 12.11 -0.28
C TYR A 17 -12.28 11.29 -0.95
N ILE A 18 -12.20 9.98 -0.84
CA ILE A 18 -13.23 9.08 -1.34
C ILE A 18 -13.99 8.57 -0.12
N SER A 19 -15.23 9.01 0.02
CA SER A 19 -16.00 8.75 1.22
C SER A 19 -16.44 7.31 1.34
N PRO A 20 -16.78 6.86 2.53
CA PRO A 20 -17.31 5.52 2.70
C PRO A 20 -18.60 5.36 1.90
N GLY A 21 -18.81 4.20 1.37
CA GLY A 21 -19.98 3.92 0.56
C GLY A 21 -19.83 4.29 -0.89
N THR A 22 -18.70 4.86 -1.28
CA THR A 22 -18.44 5.19 -2.67
C THR A 22 -17.76 4.03 -3.37
N ASP A 23 -18.17 3.76 -4.59
CA ASP A 23 -17.49 2.76 -5.40
C ASP A 23 -16.89 3.50 -6.58
N PHE A 24 -15.58 3.53 -6.65
CA PHE A 24 -14.89 4.20 -7.73
C PHE A 24 -14.28 3.18 -8.66
N GLU A 25 -14.51 3.34 -9.95
CA GLU A 25 -13.91 2.47 -10.94
C GLU A 25 -13.23 3.32 -11.98
N GLY A 26 -12.01 3.01 -12.30
CA GLY A 26 -11.31 3.69 -13.36
C GLY A 26 -9.95 4.17 -12.92
N LEU A 27 -9.50 5.28 -13.49
CA LEU A 27 -8.19 5.82 -13.23
C LEU A 27 -8.32 7.14 -12.49
N LEU A 28 -7.63 7.28 -11.41
CA LEU A 28 -7.62 8.52 -10.64
C LEU A 28 -6.18 8.98 -10.48
N HIS A 29 -5.93 10.22 -10.81
CA HIS A 29 -4.61 10.78 -10.64
C HIS A 29 -4.76 12.09 -9.87
N THR A 30 -4.03 12.21 -8.79
CA THR A 30 -4.09 13.41 -7.97
C THR A 30 -2.67 13.87 -7.64
N PRO A 31 -2.40 15.15 -7.70
CA PRO A 31 -1.07 15.65 -7.33
C PRO A 31 -0.91 15.82 -5.84
N SER A 32 -1.95 15.60 -5.07
CA SER A 32 -1.92 15.83 -3.64
C SER A 32 -2.20 14.54 -2.88
N ASP A 33 -2.39 14.66 -1.60
CA ASP A 33 -2.70 13.50 -0.77
C ASP A 33 -4.11 13.00 -1.07
N ILE A 34 -4.35 11.72 -0.87
CA ILE A 34 -5.65 11.16 -1.08
C ILE A 34 -5.98 10.19 0.05
N VAL A 35 -7.20 10.27 0.52
CA VAL A 35 -7.71 9.34 1.51
C VAL A 35 -8.84 8.55 0.86
N ILE A 36 -8.71 7.24 0.86
CA ILE A 36 -9.67 6.35 0.24
C ILE A 36 -10.40 5.60 1.34
N ALA A 37 -11.59 6.04 1.66
CA ALA A 37 -12.43 5.38 2.65
C ALA A 37 -13.54 4.57 1.97
N GLY A 38 -13.66 4.66 0.67
CA GLY A 38 -14.62 3.86 -0.09
C GLY A 38 -13.92 2.79 -0.90
N ASN A 39 -14.66 2.06 -1.69
CA ASN A 39 -14.08 0.98 -2.49
C ASN A 39 -13.55 1.52 -3.81
N VAL A 40 -12.40 1.05 -4.22
CA VAL A 40 -11.78 1.49 -5.45
C VAL A 40 -11.40 0.28 -6.29
N THR A 41 -11.75 0.32 -7.57
CA THR A 41 -11.33 -0.69 -8.52
C THR A 41 -10.69 0.04 -9.69
N GLY A 42 -9.44 -0.25 -9.97
CA GLY A 42 -8.74 0.39 -11.05
C GLY A 42 -7.37 0.86 -10.62
N GLU A 43 -6.98 2.05 -11.03
CA GLU A 43 -5.65 2.51 -10.76
C GLU A 43 -5.69 3.90 -10.12
N VAL A 44 -4.96 4.09 -9.06
CA VAL A 44 -4.88 5.40 -8.41
C VAL A 44 -3.41 5.81 -8.34
N VAL A 45 -3.13 7.00 -8.80
CA VAL A 45 -1.78 7.55 -8.75
C VAL A 45 -1.84 8.84 -7.95
N SER A 46 -1.04 8.91 -6.91
CA SER A 46 -0.98 10.09 -6.07
C SER A 46 0.47 10.54 -5.99
N ASP A 47 0.71 11.84 -6.12
CA ASP A 47 2.05 12.36 -5.96
C ASP A 47 2.35 12.68 -4.50
N GLY A 48 1.45 12.38 -3.61
CA GLY A 48 1.63 12.60 -2.18
C GLY A 48 1.39 11.31 -1.41
N ARG A 49 0.69 11.42 -0.30
CA ARG A 49 0.40 10.29 0.56
C ARG A 49 -0.96 9.70 0.22
N MET A 50 -1.05 8.40 0.21
CA MET A 50 -2.30 7.71 0.00
C MET A 50 -2.65 6.93 1.25
N VAL A 51 -3.85 7.11 1.76
CA VAL A 51 -4.34 6.36 2.91
C VAL A 51 -5.54 5.55 2.44
N VAL A 52 -5.51 4.24 2.62
CA VAL A 52 -6.59 3.37 2.20
C VAL A 52 -7.23 2.76 3.42
N GLN A 53 -8.53 2.94 3.57
CA GLN A 53 -9.26 2.45 4.71
C GLN A 53 -10.40 1.53 4.30
N ALA A 54 -10.39 1.05 3.09
CA ALA A 54 -11.45 0.18 2.58
C ALA A 54 -10.86 -0.82 1.60
N THR A 55 -11.65 -1.35 0.71
CA THR A 55 -11.20 -2.34 -0.25
C THR A 55 -10.66 -1.67 -1.50
N TYR A 56 -9.48 -2.07 -1.91
CA TYR A 56 -8.84 -1.51 -3.08
C TYR A 56 -8.43 -2.66 -4.00
N ASN A 57 -8.92 -2.64 -5.23
CA ASN A 57 -8.57 -3.65 -6.22
C ASN A 57 -7.92 -2.96 -7.41
N GLY A 58 -6.67 -3.26 -7.67
CA GLY A 58 -5.97 -2.69 -8.79
C GLY A 58 -4.60 -2.19 -8.39
N ASN A 59 -4.02 -1.34 -9.21
CA ASN A 59 -2.68 -0.87 -8.99
C ASN A 59 -2.68 0.47 -8.27
N ALA A 60 -1.69 0.70 -7.46
CA ALA A 60 -1.56 1.97 -6.74
C ALA A 60 -0.14 2.48 -6.88
N ALA A 61 0.01 3.77 -7.05
CA ALA A 61 1.31 4.41 -7.07
C ALA A 61 1.23 5.68 -6.25
N ALA A 62 2.14 5.84 -5.31
CA ALA A 62 2.12 7.00 -4.44
C ALA A 62 3.51 7.23 -3.87
N LYS A 63 3.72 8.34 -3.22
CA LYS A 63 4.96 8.52 -2.50
C LYS A 63 4.92 7.76 -1.20
N GLU A 64 3.79 7.77 -0.52
CA GLU A 64 3.62 7.01 0.71
C GLU A 64 2.26 6.37 0.69
N LEU A 65 2.17 5.16 1.19
CA LEU A 65 0.90 4.46 1.25
C LEU A 65 0.70 3.93 2.66
N LEU A 66 -0.45 4.23 3.23
CA LEU A 66 -0.84 3.69 4.51
C LEU A 66 -2.09 2.85 4.33
N LEU A 67 -2.06 1.63 4.82
CA LEU A 67 -3.23 0.77 4.82
C LEU A 67 -3.72 0.67 6.26
N GLN A 68 -4.90 1.19 6.53
CA GLN A 68 -5.47 1.22 7.87
C GLN A 68 -6.74 0.40 7.88
N GLY A 69 -6.65 -0.85 8.24
CA GLY A 69 -7.81 -1.75 8.19
C GLY A 69 -8.27 -2.00 6.77
N ALA A 70 -7.40 -1.88 5.81
CA ALA A 70 -7.75 -1.97 4.42
C ALA A 70 -7.40 -3.31 3.81
N SER A 71 -8.03 -3.61 2.70
CA SER A 71 -7.71 -4.82 1.97
C SER A 71 -7.36 -4.40 0.56
N MET A 72 -6.14 -4.64 0.16
CA MET A 72 -5.68 -4.23 -1.15
C MET A 72 -5.25 -5.44 -1.97
N LYS A 73 -5.73 -5.52 -3.20
CA LYS A 73 -5.32 -6.56 -4.12
C LYS A 73 -4.79 -5.90 -5.36
N GLY A 74 -3.58 -6.22 -5.73
CA GLY A 74 -2.95 -5.69 -6.93
C GLY A 74 -1.54 -5.25 -6.62
N ASP A 75 -0.95 -4.50 -7.53
CA ASP A 75 0.43 -4.11 -7.38
C ASP A 75 0.53 -2.71 -6.80
N ALA A 76 1.50 -2.50 -5.95
CA ALA A 76 1.73 -1.19 -5.36
C ALA A 76 3.16 -0.75 -5.67
N VAL A 77 3.30 0.49 -6.12
CA VAL A 77 4.61 1.07 -6.36
C VAL A 77 4.68 2.35 -5.52
N ILE A 78 5.51 2.32 -4.50
CA ILE A 78 5.55 3.41 -3.54
C ILE A 78 6.99 3.92 -3.49
N ALA A 79 7.17 5.19 -3.78
CA ALA A 79 8.49 5.75 -3.81
C ALA A 79 9.09 5.87 -2.42
N GLY A 80 8.30 6.10 -1.42
CA GLY A 80 8.75 6.24 -0.05
C GLY A 80 8.37 5.05 0.81
N MET A 81 7.52 5.24 1.79
CA MET A 81 7.21 4.20 2.75
C MET A 81 5.84 3.59 2.52
N LEU A 82 5.77 2.27 2.59
CA LEU A 82 4.51 1.55 2.64
C LEU A 82 4.30 1.07 4.06
N SER A 83 3.18 1.43 4.65
CA SER A 83 2.85 1.03 5.99
C SER A 83 1.58 0.19 5.96
N VAL A 84 1.65 -1.04 6.45
CA VAL A 84 0.51 -1.93 6.51
C VAL A 84 0.18 -2.13 7.98
N ASP A 85 -0.93 -1.55 8.42
CA ASP A 85 -1.30 -1.62 9.81
C ASP A 85 -1.87 -2.97 10.17
N GLU A 86 -1.96 -3.22 11.46
CA GLU A 86 -2.58 -4.41 11.97
C GLU A 86 -4.00 -4.46 11.44
N GLY A 87 -4.44 -5.55 10.95
CA GLY A 87 -5.79 -5.69 10.38
C GLY A 87 -5.87 -5.38 8.90
N SER A 88 -4.79 -4.90 8.30
CA SER A 88 -4.77 -4.63 6.88
C SER A 88 -4.19 -5.81 6.13
N THR A 89 -4.58 -5.95 4.88
CA THR A 89 -4.09 -7.04 4.04
C THR A 89 -3.65 -6.48 2.69
N LEU A 90 -2.49 -6.90 2.25
CA LEU A 90 -2.00 -6.55 0.94
C LEU A 90 -1.70 -7.83 0.16
N ILE A 91 -2.36 -8.01 -0.97
CA ILE A 91 -2.17 -9.19 -1.80
C ILE A 91 -1.69 -8.73 -3.16
N GLY A 92 -0.53 -9.19 -3.56
CA GLY A 92 0.05 -8.84 -4.83
C GLY A 92 1.51 -8.45 -4.66
N ASN A 93 2.08 -7.86 -5.69
CA ASN A 93 3.48 -7.45 -5.64
C ASN A 93 3.60 -6.01 -5.23
N SER A 94 4.61 -5.69 -4.45
CA SER A 94 4.84 -4.32 -4.06
C SER A 94 6.29 -3.94 -4.21
N ARG A 95 6.52 -2.74 -4.68
CA ARG A 95 7.84 -2.19 -4.77
C ARG A 95 7.84 -0.89 -4.02
N VAL A 96 8.60 -0.81 -2.99
CA VAL A 96 8.54 0.34 -2.10
C VAL A 96 9.93 0.81 -1.75
N GLY A 97 10.06 2.02 -1.26
CA GLY A 97 11.32 2.49 -0.74
C GLY A 97 11.59 1.86 0.60
N SER A 98 10.65 1.95 1.51
CA SER A 98 10.74 1.32 2.82
C SER A 98 9.44 0.62 3.12
N LEU A 99 9.49 -0.51 3.80
CA LEU A 99 8.31 -1.27 4.12
C LEU A 99 8.17 -1.37 5.64
N GLN A 100 7.00 -1.08 6.13
CA GLN A 100 6.69 -1.31 7.52
C GLN A 100 5.41 -2.14 7.56
N CYS A 101 5.49 -3.34 8.09
CA CYS A 101 4.37 -4.25 8.07
C CYS A 101 3.98 -4.66 9.46
N ASP A 102 2.76 -4.39 9.85
CA ASP A 102 2.19 -4.92 11.07
C ASP A 102 0.93 -5.73 10.76
N GLY A 103 0.62 -5.89 9.51
CA GLY A 103 -0.56 -6.61 9.08
C GLY A 103 -0.19 -7.83 8.26
N HIS A 104 -0.95 -8.08 7.21
CA HIS A 104 -0.78 -9.31 6.42
C HIS A 104 -0.38 -8.94 4.99
N ILE A 105 0.68 -9.55 4.50
CA ILE A 105 1.12 -9.35 3.13
C ILE A 105 1.23 -10.71 2.46
N GLU A 106 0.61 -10.84 1.27
CA GLU A 106 0.76 -12.04 0.46
C GLU A 106 1.30 -11.62 -0.89
N GLY A 107 2.39 -12.20 -1.31
CA GLY A 107 3.00 -11.92 -2.59
C GLY A 107 4.43 -11.48 -2.40
N ASN A 108 4.97 -10.84 -3.43
CA ASN A 108 6.35 -10.41 -3.37
C ASN A 108 6.45 -8.96 -2.97
N ALA A 109 7.33 -8.67 -2.06
CA ALA A 109 7.56 -7.29 -1.62
C ALA A 109 9.03 -6.97 -1.81
N THR A 110 9.30 -5.86 -2.46
CA THR A 110 10.67 -5.42 -2.68
C THR A 110 10.81 -4.03 -2.07
N ALA A 111 11.73 -3.90 -1.15
CA ALA A 111 12.01 -2.62 -0.53
C ALA A 111 13.40 -2.15 -0.97
N ALA A 112 13.52 -0.90 -1.35
CA ALA A 112 14.79 -0.38 -1.83
C ALA A 112 15.72 -0.01 -0.68
N SER A 113 15.17 0.35 0.46
CA SER A 113 15.97 0.76 1.61
C SER A 113 15.90 -0.24 2.73
N GLU A 114 14.74 -0.42 3.31
CA GLU A 114 14.64 -1.36 4.42
C GLU A 114 13.25 -1.91 4.56
N ALA A 115 13.12 -3.05 5.19
CA ALA A 115 11.83 -3.64 5.52
C ALA A 115 11.79 -3.89 7.01
N VAL A 116 10.72 -3.44 7.65
CA VAL A 116 10.53 -3.66 9.08
C VAL A 116 9.26 -4.47 9.24
N VAL A 117 9.37 -5.62 9.88
CA VAL A 117 8.24 -6.51 10.07
C VAL A 117 7.92 -6.54 11.54
N GLY A 118 6.76 -6.06 11.92
CA GLY A 118 6.36 -5.97 13.31
C GLY A 118 5.94 -7.33 13.89
N GLY A 119 5.74 -7.36 15.17
CA GLY A 119 5.45 -8.61 15.86
C GLY A 119 4.08 -9.20 15.56
N LYS A 120 3.18 -8.42 14.97
CA LYS A 120 1.87 -8.93 14.61
C LYS A 120 1.74 -9.19 13.13
N ALA A 121 2.80 -9.04 12.39
CA ALA A 121 2.75 -9.16 10.96
C ALA A 121 2.80 -10.61 10.49
N THR A 122 2.17 -10.86 9.37
CA THR A 122 2.26 -12.14 8.70
C THR A 122 2.58 -11.86 7.25
N VAL A 123 3.65 -12.45 6.77
CA VAL A 123 4.05 -12.27 5.39
C VAL A 123 4.13 -13.63 4.72
N LYS A 124 3.41 -13.78 3.62
CA LYS A 124 3.49 -15.00 2.83
C LYS A 124 4.02 -14.62 1.47
N GLY A 125 5.17 -15.11 1.12
CA GLY A 125 5.78 -14.81 -0.15
C GLY A 125 7.20 -14.36 0.05
N ASP A 126 7.77 -13.73 -0.96
CA ASP A 126 9.16 -13.35 -0.92
C ASP A 126 9.32 -11.88 -0.57
N VAL A 127 10.26 -11.59 0.29
CA VAL A 127 10.57 -10.22 0.66
C VAL A 127 12.02 -9.97 0.35
N THR A 128 12.30 -8.91 -0.38
CA THR A 128 13.66 -8.54 -0.74
C THR A 128 13.93 -7.13 -0.27
N ALA A 129 14.99 -6.96 0.49
CA ALA A 129 15.37 -5.64 0.99
C ALA A 129 16.87 -5.65 1.32
N PRO A 130 17.53 -4.51 1.24
CA PRO A 130 18.93 -4.45 1.66
C PRO A 130 19.08 -4.62 3.16
N PHE A 131 18.15 -4.11 3.93
CA PHE A 131 18.16 -4.28 5.38
C PHE A 131 16.79 -4.71 5.83
N MET A 132 16.74 -5.59 6.80
CA MET A 132 15.48 -6.10 7.28
C MET A 132 15.49 -6.21 8.79
N SER A 133 14.43 -5.79 9.42
CA SER A 133 14.27 -5.91 10.85
C SER A 133 12.98 -6.68 11.12
N VAL A 134 13.08 -7.76 11.86
CA VAL A 134 11.92 -8.60 12.15
C VAL A 134 11.75 -8.65 13.64
N THR A 135 10.60 -8.24 14.12
CA THR A 135 10.31 -8.23 15.55
C THR A 135 9.84 -9.61 16.00
N PRO A 136 10.15 -10.06 17.19
CA PRO A 136 9.68 -11.35 17.65
C PRO A 136 8.15 -11.44 17.61
N GLY A 137 7.64 -12.55 17.19
CA GLY A 137 6.22 -12.77 17.02
C GLY A 137 5.78 -12.72 15.57
N ALA A 138 6.58 -12.14 14.70
CA ALA A 138 6.23 -12.07 13.30
C ALA A 138 6.25 -13.44 12.65
N LYS A 139 5.40 -13.64 11.65
CA LYS A 139 5.35 -14.89 10.93
C LYS A 139 5.73 -14.64 9.49
N LEU A 140 6.75 -15.32 9.03
CA LEU A 140 7.23 -15.17 7.68
C LEU A 140 7.25 -16.52 6.99
N ASN A 141 6.49 -16.64 5.91
CA ASN A 141 6.45 -17.85 5.13
C ASN A 141 6.93 -17.53 3.73
N GLY A 142 8.06 -17.99 3.35
CA GLY A 142 8.61 -17.70 2.04
C GLY A 142 10.08 -17.42 2.15
N GLN A 143 10.60 -16.69 1.20
CA GLN A 143 12.01 -16.40 1.18
C GLN A 143 12.28 -14.97 1.55
N LEU A 144 13.30 -14.78 2.35
CA LEU A 144 13.74 -13.46 2.72
C LEU A 144 15.09 -13.24 2.08
N ASN A 145 15.16 -12.26 1.20
CA ASN A 145 16.43 -11.94 0.54
C ASN A 145 16.92 -10.61 1.07
N VAL A 146 17.91 -10.66 1.92
CA VAL A 146 18.49 -9.47 2.48
C VAL A 146 19.79 -9.23 1.74
N ALA A 147 19.73 -8.30 0.82
CA ALA A 147 20.88 -8.11 -0.02
C ALA A 147 21.80 -7.04 0.47
N GLY A 148 21.50 -6.42 1.51
CA GLY A 148 22.33 -5.40 2.02
C GLY A 148 23.57 -5.89 2.58
N THR A 149 24.66 -5.17 2.49
CA THR A 149 25.75 -5.59 3.00
C THR A 149 25.94 -5.07 4.18
N PRO A 150 26.27 -5.63 5.02
CA PRO A 150 26.42 -5.27 6.24
C PRO A 150 27.54 -4.60 6.38
N SER A 151 28.12 -4.45 6.18
CA SER A 151 29.26 -3.92 6.48
C SER A 151 29.36 -3.10 6.98
#